data_124417b8ad57e4e6b8c0de93232d08c0
#
_entry.id   124417b8ad57e4e6b8c0de93232d08c0
#
_cell.length_a   1.000
_cell.length_b   1.000
_cell.length_c   1.000
_cell.angle_alpha   90.00
_cell.angle_beta   90.00
_cell.angle_gamma   90.00
#
_symmetry.space_group_name_H-M   'P 1'
#
loop_
_entity.id
_entity.type
_entity.pdbx_description
1 polymer ?
#
loop_
_entity_poly.entity_id
_entity_poly.type
_entity_poly.pdbx_seq_one_letter_code
_entity_poly.pdbx_strand_id
1 'polypeptide(L)'
;MTNNNMYKEKITVPRGIRYIGEWENFRFSNFPNKCIINKQLPGCGFTEYCINGPENVILCSPRKMLLKNKKDQHEFEVYLVVNELEKETEVDKDLSKIDKTRSQVFMEKLDEMVNGKNTVYNRLMNEIKDYINFRKSYGKPYKILVTYDSYRIVKDILESLGIFQSFYTIIDEFQTILHDSKFKSDT
;
A
#
# COMPACT_ATOMS: atom_id res chain seq x y z
N MET A 1 28.18 4.49 22.23
CA MET A 1 26.93 3.78 22.62
C MET A 1 25.82 4.82 22.64
N THR A 2 25.09 4.95 21.56
CA THR A 2 23.95 5.87 21.47
C THR A 2 22.77 5.26 22.20
N ASN A 3 22.37 5.84 23.32
CA ASN A 3 21.13 5.50 24.02
C ASN A 3 19.96 5.82 23.11
N ASN A 4 19.50 4.83 22.34
CA ASN A 4 18.22 4.86 21.67
C ASN A 4 17.13 4.69 22.72
N ASN A 5 16.83 5.76 23.48
CA ASN A 5 15.61 5.84 24.25
C ASN A 5 14.43 5.91 23.23
N MET A 6 13.84 4.74 22.95
CA MET A 6 12.61 4.66 22.19
C MET A 6 11.53 5.39 23.01
N TYR A 7 11.18 6.60 22.60
CA TYR A 7 10.14 7.39 23.24
C TYR A 7 8.81 6.63 23.11
N LYS A 8 8.19 6.34 24.25
CA LYS A 8 6.87 5.68 24.31
C LYS A 8 5.86 6.66 24.83
N GLU A 9 4.94 7.06 23.98
CA GLU A 9 3.80 7.87 24.36
C GLU A 9 2.54 7.00 24.42
N LYS A 10 1.76 7.15 25.48
CA LYS A 10 0.46 6.50 25.63
C LYS A 10 -0.64 7.51 25.31
N ILE A 11 -1.34 7.28 24.22
CA ILE A 11 -2.52 8.06 23.86
C ILE A 11 -3.74 7.34 24.43
N THR A 12 -4.51 8.04 25.26
CA THR A 12 -5.74 7.49 25.83
C THR A 12 -6.93 7.98 25.02
N VAL A 13 -7.65 7.05 24.41
CA VAL A 13 -8.89 7.34 23.70
C VAL A 13 -9.97 7.78 24.69
N PRO A 14 -10.72 8.86 24.44
CA PRO A 14 -11.76 9.33 25.34
C PRO A 14 -12.84 8.27 25.60
N ARG A 15 -13.46 8.34 26.80
CA ARG A 15 -14.54 7.44 27.17
C ARG A 15 -15.74 7.63 26.24
N GLY A 16 -16.32 6.53 25.75
CA GLY A 16 -17.45 6.55 24.81
C GLY A 16 -17.09 6.43 23.35
N ILE A 17 -15.83 6.64 22.97
CA ILE A 17 -15.33 6.40 21.62
C ILE A 17 -15.13 4.90 21.41
N ARG A 18 -15.88 4.32 20.48
CA ARG A 18 -15.76 2.91 20.09
C ARG A 18 -14.76 2.71 18.96
N TYR A 19 -14.79 3.61 17.99
CA TYR A 19 -13.91 3.57 16.82
C TYR A 19 -13.07 4.85 16.75
N ILE A 20 -11.83 4.73 16.35
CA ILE A 20 -10.89 5.88 16.25
C ILE A 20 -11.45 7.00 15.36
N GLY A 21 -12.19 6.64 14.30
CA GLY A 21 -12.82 7.62 13.41
C GLY A 21 -13.91 8.49 14.06
N GLU A 22 -14.46 8.09 15.22
CA GLU A 22 -15.42 8.88 15.99
C GLU A 22 -14.74 9.96 16.85
N TRP A 23 -13.42 9.87 17.02
CA TRP A 23 -12.67 10.83 17.79
C TRP A 23 -12.23 12.00 16.90
N GLU A 24 -12.94 13.13 17.00
CA GLU A 24 -12.74 14.32 16.17
C GLU A 24 -11.31 14.88 16.19
N ASN A 25 -10.61 14.74 17.31
CA ASN A 25 -9.24 15.21 17.47
C ASN A 25 -8.17 14.20 17.02
N PHE A 26 -8.56 13.02 16.55
CA PHE A 26 -7.60 12.06 16.02
C PHE A 26 -7.11 12.53 14.64
N ARG A 27 -5.80 12.73 14.50
CA ARG A 27 -5.12 13.11 13.25
C ARG A 27 -3.77 12.45 13.19
N PHE A 28 -3.35 12.06 11.99
CA PHE A 28 -2.00 11.53 11.81
C PHE A 28 -0.91 12.55 12.11
N SER A 29 -1.19 13.83 11.92
CA SER A 29 -0.28 14.93 12.30
C SER A 29 0.04 15.00 13.79
N ASN A 30 -0.75 14.36 14.64
CA ASN A 30 -0.51 14.29 16.09
C ASN A 30 0.54 13.24 16.47
N PHE A 31 0.98 12.42 15.51
CA PHE A 31 1.98 11.40 15.74
C PHE A 31 3.35 11.82 15.21
N PRO A 32 4.43 11.42 15.90
CA PRO A 32 5.78 11.63 15.38
C PRO A 32 5.96 10.95 14.02
N ASN A 33 6.75 11.53 13.14
CA ASN A 33 7.16 10.88 11.91
C ASN A 33 7.94 9.58 12.22
N LYS A 34 7.68 8.52 11.46
CA LYS A 34 8.32 7.21 11.62
C LYS A 34 8.06 6.58 12.98
N CYS A 35 6.83 6.58 13.44
CA CYS A 35 6.41 5.94 14.68
C CYS A 35 5.80 4.55 14.45
N ILE A 36 5.81 3.72 15.48
CA ILE A 36 5.09 2.44 15.53
C ILE A 36 3.88 2.65 16.45
N ILE A 37 2.68 2.40 15.92
CA ILE A 37 1.44 2.52 16.68
C ILE A 37 0.98 1.13 17.12
N ASN A 38 1.00 0.87 18.43
CA ASN A 38 0.40 -0.33 18.99
C ASN A 38 -1.07 -0.06 19.32
N LYS A 39 -1.96 -0.58 18.51
CA LYS A 39 -3.42 -0.37 18.62
C LYS A 39 -4.04 -1.07 19.82
N GLN A 40 -3.39 -2.04 20.44
CA GLN A 40 -3.81 -2.88 21.58
C GLN A 40 -5.14 -3.62 21.35
N LEU A 41 -6.16 -2.96 20.80
CA LEU A 41 -7.49 -3.52 20.55
C LEU A 41 -7.70 -3.78 19.07
N PRO A 42 -7.90 -5.04 18.65
CA PRO A 42 -8.34 -5.33 17.29
C PRO A 42 -9.73 -4.73 17.04
N GLY A 43 -10.00 -4.30 15.82
CA GLY A 43 -11.31 -3.74 15.46
C GLY A 43 -11.55 -2.28 15.92
N CYS A 44 -10.52 -1.56 16.38
CA CYS A 44 -10.64 -0.15 16.80
C CYS A 44 -10.94 0.84 15.63
N GLY A 45 -11.13 0.34 14.40
CA GLY A 45 -11.47 1.17 13.25
C GLY A 45 -10.29 1.94 12.64
N PHE A 46 -9.03 1.58 12.97
CA PHE A 46 -7.85 2.32 12.48
C PHE A 46 -7.72 2.26 10.95
N THR A 47 -7.88 1.08 10.35
CA THR A 47 -7.86 0.90 8.88
C THR A 47 -8.99 1.67 8.22
N GLU A 48 -10.17 1.68 8.84
CA GLU A 48 -11.32 2.46 8.37
C GLU A 48 -11.06 3.97 8.44
N TYR A 49 -10.41 4.44 9.50
CA TYR A 49 -9.97 5.83 9.59
C TYR A 49 -8.95 6.19 8.49
N CYS A 50 -8.03 5.29 8.14
CA CYS A 50 -7.10 5.53 7.03
C CYS A 50 -7.83 5.84 5.72
N ILE A 51 -9.02 5.24 5.50
CA ILE A 51 -9.82 5.42 4.30
C ILE A 51 -10.72 6.66 4.41
N ASN A 52 -11.44 6.80 5.52
CA ASN A 52 -12.48 7.84 5.68
C ASN A 52 -11.94 9.15 6.30
N GLY A 53 -10.75 9.15 6.90
CA GLY A 53 -10.14 10.34 7.49
C GLY A 53 -9.82 11.43 6.46
N PRO A 54 -9.51 12.64 6.92
CA PRO A 54 -9.31 13.81 6.04
C PRO A 54 -7.94 13.87 5.36
N GLU A 55 -6.99 13.04 5.77
CA GLU A 55 -5.62 13.09 5.28
C GLU A 55 -5.42 12.25 4.02
N ASN A 56 -4.44 12.60 3.18
CA ASN A 56 -3.99 11.74 2.10
C ASN A 56 -3.21 10.54 2.68
N VAL A 57 -3.57 9.33 2.27
CA VAL A 57 -3.01 8.10 2.85
C VAL A 57 -2.60 7.10 1.78
N ILE A 58 -1.42 6.52 1.96
CA ILE A 58 -1.01 5.26 1.33
C ILE A 58 -1.11 4.18 2.40
N LEU A 59 -2.05 3.26 2.24
CA LEU A 59 -2.22 2.12 3.14
C LEU A 59 -1.57 0.88 2.54
N CYS A 60 -0.49 0.43 3.15
CA CYS A 60 0.24 -0.77 2.76
C CYS A 60 -0.23 -1.96 3.60
N SER A 61 -0.59 -3.07 2.97
CA SER A 61 -0.96 -4.31 3.66
C SER A 61 -0.43 -5.53 2.89
N PRO A 62 0.00 -6.60 3.58
CA PRO A 62 0.41 -7.84 2.92
C PRO A 62 -0.79 -8.63 2.38
N ARG A 63 -2.01 -8.32 2.81
CA ARG A 63 -3.22 -9.10 2.52
C ARG A 63 -3.98 -8.53 1.33
N LYS A 64 -3.74 -9.05 0.13
CA LYS A 64 -4.43 -8.66 -1.10
C LYS A 64 -5.96 -8.70 -0.98
N MET A 65 -6.51 -9.76 -0.37
CA MET A 65 -7.97 -9.91 -0.20
C MET A 65 -8.55 -8.83 0.70
N LEU A 66 -7.85 -8.43 1.77
CA LEU A 66 -8.27 -7.32 2.62
C LEU A 66 -8.37 -6.02 1.82
N LEU A 67 -7.34 -5.72 1.03
CA LEU A 67 -7.30 -4.51 0.19
C LEU A 67 -8.41 -4.52 -0.88
N LYS A 68 -8.66 -5.67 -1.52
CA LYS A 68 -9.76 -5.83 -2.48
C LYS A 68 -11.11 -5.60 -1.82
N ASN A 69 -11.38 -6.24 -0.68
CA ASN A 69 -12.63 -6.05 0.05
C ASN A 69 -12.83 -4.57 0.45
N LYS A 70 -11.75 -3.87 0.83
CA LYS A 70 -11.81 -2.44 1.12
C LYS A 70 -12.07 -1.61 -0.15
N LYS A 71 -11.47 -1.97 -1.29
CA LYS A 71 -11.78 -1.34 -2.57
C LYS A 71 -13.25 -1.51 -2.94
N ASP A 72 -13.81 -2.71 -2.76
CA ASP A 72 -15.21 -2.99 -3.08
C ASP A 72 -16.18 -2.21 -2.17
N GLN A 73 -15.81 -2.03 -0.88
CA GLN A 73 -16.57 -1.23 0.08
C GLN A 73 -16.51 0.28 -0.18
N HIS A 74 -15.43 0.77 -0.81
CA HIS A 74 -15.10 2.19 -1.00
C HIS A 74 -14.71 2.48 -2.47
N GLU A 75 -15.52 2.01 -3.41
CA GLU A 75 -15.21 1.92 -4.84
C GLU A 75 -14.65 3.23 -5.45
N PHE A 76 -15.26 4.37 -5.11
CA PHE A 76 -14.87 5.68 -5.66
C PHE A 76 -13.90 6.47 -4.77
N GLU A 77 -13.64 5.98 -3.56
CA GLU A 77 -12.86 6.68 -2.55
C GLU A 77 -11.41 6.27 -2.56
N VAL A 78 -11.12 5.04 -2.93
CA VAL A 78 -9.77 4.47 -2.89
C VAL A 78 -9.31 4.00 -4.27
N TYR A 79 -8.01 4.11 -4.51
CA TYR A 79 -7.33 3.49 -5.65
C TYR A 79 -6.50 2.31 -5.16
N LEU A 80 -6.68 1.14 -5.78
CA LEU A 80 -6.01 -0.10 -5.38
C LEU A 80 -4.90 -0.44 -6.38
N VAL A 81 -3.68 -0.61 -5.88
CA VAL A 81 -2.54 -1.13 -6.63
C VAL A 81 -2.14 -2.50 -6.08
N VAL A 82 -2.36 -3.52 -6.85
CA VAL A 82 -1.89 -4.89 -6.60
C VAL A 82 -1.01 -5.34 -7.75
N ASN A 83 0.04 -6.10 -7.45
CA ASN A 83 0.92 -6.60 -8.48
C ASN A 83 0.15 -7.58 -9.39
N GLU A 84 -0.06 -7.20 -10.65
CA GLU A 84 -0.80 -8.01 -11.63
C GLU A 84 0.03 -9.17 -12.20
N LEU A 85 1.35 -9.19 -11.96
CA LEU A 85 2.24 -10.26 -12.42
C LEU A 85 1.83 -11.66 -11.92
N GLU A 86 0.97 -11.74 -10.89
CA GLU A 86 0.44 -13.02 -10.40
C GLU A 86 -0.88 -13.44 -11.07
N LYS A 87 -1.54 -12.58 -11.85
CA LYS A 87 -2.76 -12.99 -12.58
C LYS A 87 -2.45 -13.89 -13.77
N GLU A 88 -1.26 -13.77 -14.36
CA GLU A 88 -0.86 -14.57 -15.50
C GLU A 88 -0.49 -16.01 -15.11
N THR A 89 -0.08 -16.26 -13.85
CA THR A 89 0.29 -17.61 -13.39
C THR A 89 -0.90 -18.55 -13.13
N GLU A 90 -2.11 -18.03 -12.96
CA GLU A 90 -3.31 -18.88 -12.82
C GLU A 90 -3.94 -19.30 -14.16
N VAL A 91 -3.71 -18.54 -15.23
CA VAL A 91 -4.22 -18.86 -16.58
C VAL A 91 -3.26 -19.78 -17.35
N ASP A 92 -1.96 -19.74 -17.04
CA ASP A 92 -0.92 -20.45 -17.78
C ASP A 92 -0.72 -21.93 -17.38
N LYS A 93 -1.53 -22.51 -16.50
CA LYS A 93 -1.41 -23.94 -16.17
C LYS A 93 -1.84 -24.89 -17.28
N ASP A 94 -2.48 -24.39 -18.34
CA ASP A 94 -2.94 -25.21 -19.48
C ASP A 94 -2.10 -25.09 -20.76
N LEU A 95 -1.05 -24.27 -20.79
CA LEU A 95 -0.19 -24.06 -21.99
C LEU A 95 1.16 -24.81 -21.96
N SER A 96 1.26 -25.90 -21.22
CA SER A 96 2.50 -26.69 -21.06
C SER A 96 2.85 -27.60 -22.27
N LYS A 97 2.65 -27.14 -23.51
CA LYS A 97 3.05 -27.92 -24.72
C LYS A 97 3.60 -27.02 -25.84
N ILE A 98 4.52 -26.13 -25.54
CA ILE A 98 5.33 -25.48 -26.58
C ILE A 98 6.81 -25.66 -26.21
N ASP A 99 7.48 -26.47 -27.03
CA ASP A 99 8.91 -26.78 -26.93
C ASP A 99 9.74 -25.54 -27.33
N LYS A 100 9.86 -24.58 -26.41
CA LYS A 100 10.71 -23.38 -26.57
C LYS A 100 12.10 -23.66 -26.00
N THR A 101 13.14 -23.41 -26.78
CA THR A 101 14.53 -23.49 -26.29
C THR A 101 14.73 -22.57 -25.09
N ARG A 102 15.49 -23.02 -24.09
CA ARG A 102 15.76 -22.30 -22.84
C ARG A 102 16.24 -20.86 -23.05
N SER A 103 16.93 -20.60 -24.16
CA SER A 103 17.42 -19.28 -24.57
C SER A 103 16.30 -18.36 -25.04
N GLN A 104 15.29 -18.88 -25.75
CA GLN A 104 14.13 -18.08 -26.22
C GLN A 104 13.26 -17.66 -25.06
N VAL A 105 13.01 -18.54 -24.11
CA VAL A 105 12.26 -18.24 -22.88
C VAL A 105 12.99 -17.18 -22.03
N PHE A 106 14.32 -17.24 -21.99
CA PHE A 106 15.13 -16.24 -21.26
C PHE A 106 15.10 -14.87 -21.93
N MET A 107 15.18 -14.81 -23.28
CA MET A 107 15.11 -13.56 -24.03
C MET A 107 13.72 -12.93 -23.99
N GLU A 108 12.65 -13.74 -24.08
CA GLU A 108 11.28 -13.26 -23.90
C GLU A 108 11.07 -12.66 -22.50
N LYS A 109 11.55 -13.33 -21.45
CA LYS A 109 11.50 -12.80 -20.08
C LYS A 109 12.32 -11.51 -19.90
N LEU A 110 13.47 -11.38 -20.56
CA LEU A 110 14.26 -10.16 -20.57
C LEU A 110 13.52 -9.02 -21.28
N ASP A 111 12.90 -9.29 -22.41
CA ASP A 111 12.13 -8.30 -23.18
C ASP A 111 10.87 -7.86 -22.42
N GLU A 112 10.17 -8.78 -21.77
CA GLU A 112 9.08 -8.47 -20.84
C GLU A 112 9.57 -7.64 -19.62
N MET A 113 10.75 -7.95 -19.09
CA MET A 113 11.33 -7.17 -17.98
C MET A 113 11.72 -5.75 -18.39
N VAL A 114 12.19 -5.53 -19.60
CA VAL A 114 12.66 -4.22 -20.09
C VAL A 114 11.50 -3.40 -20.64
N ASN A 115 10.70 -3.98 -21.54
CA ASN A 115 9.60 -3.30 -22.22
C ASN A 115 8.29 -3.31 -21.42
N GLY A 116 7.99 -4.43 -20.73
CA GLY A 116 6.80 -4.57 -19.90
C GLY A 116 6.80 -3.65 -18.68
N LYS A 117 7.95 -3.45 -18.01
CA LYS A 117 8.03 -2.55 -16.85
C LYS A 117 7.69 -1.10 -17.21
N ASN A 118 8.16 -0.61 -18.36
CA ASN A 118 7.85 0.75 -18.81
C ASN A 118 6.38 0.91 -19.15
N THR A 119 5.75 -0.11 -19.74
CA THR A 119 4.32 -0.08 -20.07
C THR A 119 3.45 -0.12 -18.82
N VAL A 120 3.75 -1.01 -17.86
CA VAL A 120 3.03 -1.10 -16.58
C VAL A 120 3.21 0.17 -15.76
N TYR A 121 4.44 0.70 -15.68
CA TYR A 121 4.70 1.95 -14.97
C TYR A 121 3.92 3.13 -15.56
N ASN A 122 3.95 3.30 -16.89
CA ASN A 122 3.25 4.39 -17.57
C ASN A 122 1.72 4.27 -17.42
N ARG A 123 1.18 3.05 -17.50
CA ARG A 123 -0.24 2.78 -17.26
C ARG A 123 -0.62 3.17 -15.83
N LEU A 124 0.08 2.66 -14.82
CA LEU A 124 -0.17 2.99 -13.41
C LEU A 124 -0.03 4.48 -13.14
N MET A 125 0.96 5.14 -13.74
CA MET A 125 1.14 6.58 -13.60
C MET A 125 -0.09 7.35 -14.12
N ASN A 126 -0.61 6.98 -15.29
CA ASN A 126 -1.79 7.62 -15.85
C ASN A 126 -3.03 7.36 -14.99
N GLU A 127 -3.27 6.13 -14.59
CA GLU A 127 -4.40 5.76 -13.73
C GLU A 127 -4.35 6.48 -12.37
N ILE A 128 -3.16 6.59 -11.74
CA ILE A 128 -2.98 7.35 -10.50
C ILE A 128 -3.22 8.84 -10.73
N LYS A 129 -2.75 9.42 -11.84
CA LYS A 129 -3.05 10.82 -12.19
C LYS A 129 -4.54 11.07 -12.34
N ASP A 130 -5.23 10.19 -13.06
CA ASP A 130 -6.67 10.31 -13.29
C ASP A 130 -7.45 10.21 -11.98
N TYR A 131 -7.08 9.25 -11.11
CA TYR A 131 -7.65 9.14 -9.77
C TYR A 131 -7.41 10.41 -8.93
N ILE A 132 -6.19 10.95 -8.91
CA ILE A 132 -5.86 12.16 -8.18
C ILE A 132 -6.65 13.35 -8.71
N ASN A 133 -6.74 13.53 -10.03
CA ASN A 133 -7.50 14.60 -10.65
C ASN A 133 -8.99 14.49 -10.32
N PHE A 134 -9.54 13.27 -10.38
CA PHE A 134 -10.91 13.00 -9.97
C PHE A 134 -11.15 13.39 -8.51
N ARG A 135 -10.34 12.93 -7.57
CA ARG A 135 -10.49 13.26 -6.14
C ARG A 135 -10.32 14.76 -5.88
N LYS A 136 -9.38 15.39 -6.56
CA LYS A 136 -9.11 16.84 -6.48
C LYS A 136 -10.31 17.67 -6.91
N SER A 137 -11.01 17.27 -7.98
CA SER A 137 -12.20 18.00 -8.47
C SER A 137 -13.35 18.03 -7.46
N TYR A 138 -13.39 17.07 -6.53
CA TYR A 138 -14.36 17.02 -5.43
C TYR A 138 -13.81 17.55 -4.10
N GLY A 139 -12.58 18.07 -4.06
CA GLY A 139 -11.94 18.53 -2.81
C GLY A 139 -11.76 17.42 -1.77
N LYS A 140 -11.58 16.17 -2.22
CA LYS A 140 -11.48 14.99 -1.35
C LYS A 140 -10.03 14.50 -1.23
N PRO A 141 -9.63 13.93 -0.07
CA PRO A 141 -8.29 13.39 0.11
C PRO A 141 -8.06 12.17 -0.78
N TYR A 142 -6.78 11.89 -1.04
CA TYR A 142 -6.33 10.77 -1.85
C TYR A 142 -6.07 9.54 -0.97
N LYS A 143 -6.58 8.38 -1.37
CA LYS A 143 -6.47 7.12 -0.64
C LYS A 143 -5.97 6.03 -1.58
N ILE A 144 -4.73 5.60 -1.38
CA ILE A 144 -4.11 4.56 -2.21
C ILE A 144 -3.89 3.33 -1.34
N LEU A 145 -4.50 2.22 -1.73
CA LEU A 145 -4.31 0.92 -1.11
C LEU A 145 -3.26 0.15 -1.92
N VAL A 146 -2.27 -0.42 -1.27
CA VAL A 146 -1.15 -1.04 -1.96
C VAL A 146 -0.60 -2.25 -1.19
N THR A 147 -0.17 -3.29 -1.91
CA THR A 147 0.62 -4.37 -1.30
C THR A 147 2.06 -3.92 -1.05
N TYR A 148 2.77 -4.59 -0.14
CA TYR A 148 4.18 -4.26 0.14
C TYR A 148 5.06 -4.28 -1.11
N ASP A 149 4.86 -5.28 -1.98
CA ASP A 149 5.64 -5.43 -3.22
C ASP A 149 5.40 -4.30 -4.22
N SER A 150 4.18 -3.74 -4.23
CA SER A 150 3.79 -2.66 -5.13
C SER A 150 4.07 -1.25 -4.56
N TYR A 151 4.42 -1.13 -3.28
CA TYR A 151 4.61 0.16 -2.63
C TYR A 151 5.70 1.01 -3.30
N ARG A 152 6.82 0.38 -3.69
CA ARG A 152 7.94 1.10 -4.30
C ARG A 152 7.54 1.81 -5.60
N ILE A 153 6.81 1.11 -6.48
CA ILE A 153 6.38 1.72 -7.75
C ILE A 153 5.40 2.87 -7.53
N VAL A 154 4.49 2.75 -6.56
CA VAL A 154 3.56 3.82 -6.20
C VAL A 154 4.30 5.02 -5.64
N LYS A 155 5.27 4.80 -4.75
CA LYS A 155 6.13 5.86 -4.20
C LYS A 155 6.85 6.60 -5.33
N ASP A 156 7.54 5.88 -6.23
CA ASP A 156 8.30 6.46 -7.33
C ASP A 156 7.39 7.30 -8.26
N ILE A 157 6.16 6.84 -8.53
CA ILE A 157 5.16 7.60 -9.29
C ILE A 157 4.76 8.88 -8.56
N LEU A 158 4.41 8.81 -7.27
CA LEU A 158 3.98 9.98 -6.51
C LEU A 158 5.13 11.00 -6.30
N GLU A 159 6.37 10.54 -6.19
CA GLU A 159 7.56 11.39 -6.19
C GLU A 159 7.74 12.09 -7.53
N SER A 160 7.59 11.38 -8.66
CA SER A 160 7.64 11.97 -9.99
C SER A 160 6.55 13.02 -10.24
N LEU A 161 5.39 12.86 -9.59
CA LEU A 161 4.30 13.84 -9.59
C LEU A 161 4.49 15.00 -8.61
N GLY A 162 5.52 14.95 -7.77
CA GLY A 162 5.83 15.98 -6.77
C GLY A 162 4.85 16.05 -5.59
N ILE A 163 4.05 15.00 -5.36
CA ILE A 163 2.98 15.02 -4.35
C ILE A 163 3.18 14.00 -3.22
N PHE A 164 4.20 13.14 -3.28
CA PHE A 164 4.43 12.10 -2.29
C PHE A 164 4.47 12.62 -0.85
N GLN A 165 5.07 13.81 -0.63
CA GLN A 165 5.19 14.42 0.70
C GLN A 165 3.85 14.83 1.32
N SER A 166 2.77 14.88 0.54
CA SER A 166 1.43 15.16 1.05
C SER A 166 0.72 13.94 1.62
N PHE A 167 1.33 12.75 1.55
CA PHE A 167 0.74 11.50 2.00
C PHE A 167 1.35 11.02 3.32
N TYR A 168 0.48 10.47 4.18
CA TYR A 168 0.89 9.59 5.27
C TYR A 168 0.98 8.16 4.75
N THR A 169 2.15 7.52 4.91
CA THR A 169 2.32 6.10 4.60
C THR A 169 2.06 5.28 5.86
N ILE A 170 1.04 4.45 5.81
CA ILE A 170 0.61 3.57 6.89
C ILE A 170 0.92 2.14 6.50
N ILE A 171 1.73 1.46 7.31
CA ILE A 171 2.09 0.05 7.12
C ILE A 171 1.28 -0.78 8.12
N ASP A 172 0.25 -1.45 7.64
CA ASP A 172 -0.55 -2.36 8.46
C ASP A 172 0.15 -3.72 8.59
N GLU A 173 0.01 -4.36 9.74
CA GLU A 173 0.66 -5.64 10.04
C GLU A 173 2.20 -5.61 9.88
N PHE A 174 2.84 -4.54 10.31
CA PHE A 174 4.30 -4.34 10.20
C PHE A 174 5.13 -5.52 10.74
N GLN A 175 4.61 -6.27 11.72
CA GLN A 175 5.25 -7.47 12.25
C GLN A 175 5.51 -8.53 11.19
N THR A 176 4.71 -8.62 10.13
CA THR A 176 4.91 -9.60 9.04
C THR A 176 6.22 -9.33 8.30
N ILE A 177 6.57 -8.05 8.07
CA ILE A 177 7.83 -7.66 7.43
C ILE A 177 9.03 -8.15 8.26
N LEU A 178 8.94 -8.07 9.60
CA LEU A 178 10.02 -8.51 10.49
C LEU A 178 10.18 -10.02 10.48
N HIS A 179 9.09 -10.78 10.33
CA HIS A 179 9.15 -12.23 10.22
C HIS A 179 9.76 -12.67 8.89
N ASP A 180 9.35 -12.06 7.78
CA ASP A 180 9.87 -12.39 6.45
C ASP A 180 11.37 -12.06 6.31
N SER A 181 11.85 -11.00 6.96
CA SER A 181 13.27 -10.63 6.95
C SER A 181 14.14 -11.65 7.70
N LYS A 182 13.63 -12.30 8.74
CA LYS A 182 14.34 -13.38 9.46
C LYS A 182 14.42 -14.67 8.63
N PHE A 183 13.38 -14.99 7.84
CA PHE A 183 13.39 -16.17 6.97
C PHE A 183 14.39 -16.05 5.80
N LYS A 184 14.65 -14.83 5.33
CA LYS A 184 15.60 -14.60 4.22
C LYS A 184 17.06 -14.50 4.66
N SER A 185 17.34 -14.38 5.96
CA SER A 185 18.70 -14.34 6.49
C SER A 185 19.28 -15.72 6.80
N ASP A 186 18.44 -16.77 6.84
CA ASP A 186 18.84 -18.14 7.22
C ASP A 186 18.95 -19.07 5.99
N THR A 187 18.88 -18.55 4.74
CA THR A 187 19.16 -19.24 3.48
C THR A 187 20.34 -18.62 2.76
#